data_6d49e35cf8c89d14dd1ed4943f323fa7
#
_entry.id   6d49e35cf8c89d14dd1ed4943f323fa7
#
_cell.length_a   1.000
_cell.length_b   1.000
_cell.length_c   1.000
_cell.angle_alpha   90.00
_cell.angle_beta   90.00
_cell.angle_gamma   90.00
#
_symmetry.space_group_name_H-M   'P 1'
#
loop_
_entity.id
_entity.type
_entity.pdbx_description
1 polymer ?
#
loop_
_entity_poly.entity_id
_entity_poly.type
_entity_poly.pdbx_seq_one_letter_code
_entity_poly.pdbx_strand_id
1 'polypeptide(L)'
;DVYSPELITAQQEYLIAEKGLQAVAGSDSDVKAAMQRLAKSALQRLRNLDISEIELQRLQRGGVVREYVTLRSLANGVVLEKPSIEGKRFAPGEVLYQIADLSRVWVLADVFEQDLGLIHPGQKVTIRVDAYPEKIFTGEVAFIYPKVTPETRTAIVRIILHNPDGLLKPDMYANVEFASF
;
A
#
# COMPACT_ATOMS: atom_id res chain seq x y z
N ASP A 1 -0.36 -4.69 -16.77
CA ASP A 1 -1.72 -4.86 -17.29
C ASP A 1 -2.22 -6.26 -16.94
N VAL A 2 -3.49 -6.36 -16.62
CA VAL A 2 -4.14 -7.58 -16.18
C VAL A 2 -5.26 -7.92 -17.16
N TYR A 3 -5.32 -9.19 -17.56
CA TYR A 3 -6.44 -9.78 -18.28
C TYR A 3 -7.38 -10.47 -17.28
N SER A 4 -8.65 -10.10 -17.31
CA SER A 4 -9.68 -10.76 -16.50
C SER A 4 -11.02 -10.79 -17.24
N PRO A 5 -11.60 -11.99 -17.48
CA PRO A 5 -12.94 -12.10 -18.04
C PRO A 5 -14.01 -11.39 -17.20
N GLU A 6 -13.85 -11.39 -15.88
CA GLU A 6 -14.77 -10.71 -14.98
C GLU A 6 -14.73 -9.19 -15.18
N LEU A 7 -13.54 -8.60 -15.35
CA LEU A 7 -13.39 -7.18 -15.64
C LEU A 7 -13.97 -6.79 -17.00
N ILE A 8 -13.83 -7.67 -17.99
CA ILE A 8 -14.44 -7.47 -19.33
C ILE A 8 -15.96 -7.42 -19.20
N THR A 9 -16.54 -8.42 -18.52
CA THR A 9 -18.00 -8.50 -18.31
C THR A 9 -18.52 -7.29 -17.53
N ALA A 10 -17.85 -6.88 -16.46
CA ALA A 10 -18.27 -5.72 -15.67
C ALA A 10 -18.23 -4.41 -16.48
N GLN A 11 -17.24 -4.24 -17.35
CA GLN A 11 -17.18 -3.09 -18.28
C GLN A 11 -18.34 -3.11 -19.28
N GLN A 12 -18.66 -4.28 -19.83
CA GLN A 12 -19.79 -4.43 -20.76
C GLN A 12 -21.12 -4.09 -20.09
N GLU A 13 -21.36 -4.64 -18.90
CA GLU A 13 -22.58 -4.36 -18.10
C GLU A 13 -22.73 -2.86 -17.82
N TYR A 14 -21.65 -2.19 -17.45
CA TYR A 14 -21.67 -0.77 -17.22
C TYR A 14 -22.04 0.03 -18.50
N LEU A 15 -21.39 -0.27 -19.63
CA LEU A 15 -21.68 0.42 -20.89
C LEU A 15 -23.10 0.17 -21.40
N ILE A 16 -23.67 -1.03 -21.19
CA ILE A 16 -25.06 -1.33 -21.52
C ILE A 16 -25.99 -0.51 -20.65
N ALA A 17 -25.73 -0.43 -19.34
CA ALA A 17 -26.54 0.34 -18.41
C ALA A 17 -26.48 1.86 -18.71
N GLU A 18 -25.30 2.38 -19.06
CA GLU A 18 -25.13 3.78 -19.46
C GLU A 18 -25.85 4.14 -20.74
N LYS A 19 -25.75 3.29 -21.78
CA LYS A 19 -26.52 3.44 -23.03
C LYS A 19 -28.03 3.36 -22.79
N GLY A 20 -28.48 2.44 -21.93
CA GLY A 20 -29.86 2.34 -21.52
C GLY A 20 -30.36 3.63 -20.85
N LEU A 21 -29.56 4.21 -19.97
CA LEU A 21 -29.88 5.48 -19.31
C LEU A 21 -29.99 6.65 -20.31
N GLN A 22 -29.11 6.69 -21.30
CA GLN A 22 -29.16 7.71 -22.37
C GLN A 22 -30.42 7.55 -23.26
N ALA A 23 -30.80 6.31 -23.58
CA ALA A 23 -31.96 6.01 -24.41
C ALA A 23 -33.30 6.40 -23.73
N VAL A 24 -33.37 6.36 -22.39
CA VAL A 24 -34.59 6.72 -21.62
C VAL A 24 -34.57 8.17 -21.11
N ALA A 25 -33.72 9.02 -21.63
CA ALA A 25 -33.62 10.42 -21.18
C ALA A 25 -34.93 11.22 -21.25
N GLY A 26 -35.82 10.86 -22.19
CA GLY A 26 -37.12 11.44 -22.37
C GLY A 26 -38.32 10.63 -21.82
N SER A 27 -38.05 9.52 -21.11
CA SER A 27 -39.07 8.60 -20.58
C SER A 27 -39.57 9.03 -19.20
N ASP A 28 -40.60 8.33 -18.70
CA ASP A 28 -41.15 8.50 -17.35
C ASP A 28 -40.06 8.48 -16.26
N SER A 29 -40.32 9.28 -15.23
CA SER A 29 -39.40 9.47 -14.11
C SER A 29 -38.96 8.14 -13.43
N ASP A 30 -39.90 7.18 -13.34
CA ASP A 30 -39.66 5.89 -12.68
C ASP A 30 -38.72 4.99 -13.49
N VAL A 31 -38.87 4.95 -14.81
CA VAL A 31 -38.01 4.22 -15.73
C VAL A 31 -36.62 4.82 -15.71
N LYS A 32 -36.51 6.14 -15.75
CA LYS A 32 -35.25 6.86 -15.67
C LYS A 32 -34.56 6.59 -14.34
N ALA A 33 -35.27 6.63 -13.21
CA ALA A 33 -34.73 6.33 -11.89
C ALA A 33 -34.24 4.88 -11.76
N ALA A 34 -34.94 3.92 -12.39
CA ALA A 34 -34.51 2.52 -12.42
C ALA A 34 -33.20 2.35 -13.21
N MET A 35 -33.07 2.98 -14.39
CA MET A 35 -31.86 2.94 -15.20
C MET A 35 -30.68 3.63 -14.52
N GLN A 36 -30.92 4.74 -13.83
CA GLN A 36 -29.88 5.39 -13.02
C GLN A 36 -29.35 4.50 -11.90
N ARG A 37 -30.22 3.77 -11.20
CA ARG A 37 -29.81 2.80 -10.16
C ARG A 37 -28.98 1.68 -10.77
N LEU A 38 -29.37 1.16 -11.93
CA LEU A 38 -28.64 0.11 -12.63
C LEU A 38 -27.23 0.59 -13.04
N ALA A 39 -27.11 1.74 -13.67
CA ALA A 39 -25.82 2.32 -14.07
C ALA A 39 -24.92 2.60 -12.85
N LYS A 40 -25.49 3.13 -11.76
CA LYS A 40 -24.77 3.36 -10.51
C LYS A 40 -24.27 2.06 -9.88
N SER A 41 -25.08 1.00 -9.88
CA SER A 41 -24.72 -0.31 -9.36
C SER A 41 -23.60 -0.95 -10.18
N ALA A 42 -23.68 -0.89 -11.51
CA ALA A 42 -22.63 -1.39 -12.42
C ALA A 42 -21.30 -0.63 -12.22
N LEU A 43 -21.36 0.70 -12.07
CA LEU A 43 -20.19 1.52 -11.76
C LEU A 43 -19.56 1.15 -10.40
N GLN A 44 -20.40 0.92 -9.39
CA GLN A 44 -19.93 0.51 -8.06
C GLN A 44 -19.26 -0.87 -8.11
N ARG A 45 -19.75 -1.79 -8.94
CA ARG A 45 -19.11 -3.08 -9.15
C ARG A 45 -17.69 -2.95 -9.73
N LEU A 46 -17.50 -2.07 -10.71
CA LEU A 46 -16.16 -1.78 -11.26
C LEU A 46 -15.22 -1.21 -10.20
N ARG A 47 -15.71 -0.30 -9.34
CA ARG A 47 -14.92 0.23 -8.22
C ARG A 47 -14.55 -0.85 -7.20
N ASN A 48 -15.46 -1.76 -6.91
CA ASN A 48 -15.21 -2.90 -6.01
C ASN A 48 -14.20 -3.91 -6.58
N LEU A 49 -13.98 -3.89 -7.90
CA LEU A 49 -12.93 -4.65 -8.58
C LEU A 49 -11.61 -3.85 -8.70
N ASP A 50 -11.45 -2.79 -7.91
CA ASP A 50 -10.26 -1.93 -7.82
C ASP A 50 -9.83 -1.29 -9.15
N ILE A 51 -10.80 -1.04 -10.06
CA ILE A 51 -10.56 -0.28 -11.27
C ILE A 51 -10.32 1.19 -10.90
N SER A 52 -9.17 1.74 -11.33
CA SER A 52 -8.80 3.12 -11.04
C SER A 52 -9.77 4.12 -11.68
N GLU A 53 -9.96 5.28 -11.03
CA GLU A 53 -10.82 6.35 -11.58
C GLU A 53 -10.36 6.81 -12.99
N ILE A 54 -9.07 6.71 -13.30
CA ILE A 54 -8.53 7.01 -14.63
C ILE A 54 -9.09 6.04 -15.68
N GLU A 55 -9.10 4.74 -15.37
CA GLU A 55 -9.66 3.72 -16.27
C GLU A 55 -11.18 3.82 -16.37
N LEU A 56 -11.87 4.16 -15.27
CA LEU A 56 -13.31 4.41 -15.28
C LEU A 56 -13.67 5.62 -16.16
N GLN A 57 -12.96 6.74 -16.02
CA GLN A 57 -13.17 7.92 -16.86
C GLN A 57 -12.88 7.63 -18.34
N ARG A 58 -11.87 6.80 -18.62
CA ARG A 58 -11.55 6.39 -19.98
C ARG A 58 -12.66 5.53 -20.57
N LEU A 59 -13.21 4.60 -19.80
CA LEU A 59 -14.35 3.78 -20.20
C LEU A 59 -15.59 4.63 -20.46
N GLN A 60 -15.88 5.59 -19.58
CA GLN A 60 -17.01 6.52 -19.71
C GLN A 60 -16.92 7.39 -20.96
N ARG A 61 -15.73 7.95 -21.24
CA ARG A 61 -15.52 8.82 -22.40
C ARG A 61 -15.43 8.07 -23.72
N GLY A 62 -14.75 6.91 -23.70
CA GLY A 62 -14.44 6.16 -24.90
C GLY A 62 -15.50 5.14 -25.29
N GLY A 63 -16.30 4.67 -24.34
CA GLY A 63 -17.33 3.65 -24.58
C GLY A 63 -16.81 2.32 -25.12
N VAL A 64 -15.51 2.03 -24.91
CA VAL A 64 -14.85 0.84 -25.47
C VAL A 64 -14.34 -0.04 -24.32
N VAL A 65 -14.78 -1.30 -24.33
CA VAL A 65 -14.30 -2.35 -23.43
C VAL A 65 -12.84 -2.69 -23.74
N ARG A 66 -12.03 -2.82 -22.70
CA ARG A 66 -10.63 -3.26 -22.82
C ARG A 66 -10.45 -4.63 -22.23
N GLU A 67 -9.74 -5.48 -22.95
CA GLU A 67 -9.36 -6.82 -22.49
C GLU A 67 -8.30 -6.75 -21.39
N TYR A 68 -7.38 -5.79 -21.51
CA TYR A 68 -6.31 -5.56 -20.54
C TYR A 68 -6.56 -4.25 -19.79
N VAL A 69 -6.52 -4.34 -18.46
CA VAL A 69 -6.72 -3.21 -17.56
C VAL A 69 -5.44 -2.95 -16.77
N THR A 70 -5.03 -1.70 -16.70
CA THR A 70 -3.87 -1.29 -15.92
C THR A 70 -4.26 -1.15 -14.45
N LEU A 71 -3.74 -2.05 -13.59
CA LEU A 71 -3.78 -1.87 -12.14
C LEU A 71 -2.61 -1.00 -11.72
N ARG A 72 -2.90 0.07 -10.99
CA ARG A 72 -1.90 1.02 -10.51
C ARG A 72 -1.63 0.80 -9.03
N SER A 73 -0.39 1.07 -8.62
CA SER A 73 -0.06 1.11 -7.19
C SER A 73 -0.90 2.19 -6.48
N LEU A 74 -1.42 1.86 -5.31
CA LEU A 74 -2.14 2.78 -4.44
C LEU A 74 -1.19 3.71 -3.66
N ALA A 75 0.10 3.39 -3.62
CA ALA A 75 1.12 4.14 -2.90
C ALA A 75 2.34 4.40 -3.79
N ASN A 76 3.02 5.52 -3.55
CA ASN A 76 4.34 5.78 -4.09
C ASN A 76 5.37 5.03 -3.24
N GLY A 77 6.38 4.45 -3.89
CA GLY A 77 7.40 3.72 -3.14
C GLY A 77 8.33 2.93 -4.04
N VAL A 78 9.15 2.12 -3.40
CA VAL A 78 10.09 1.20 -4.05
C VAL A 78 9.48 -0.19 -4.08
N VAL A 79 9.60 -0.88 -5.21
CA VAL A 79 9.20 -2.28 -5.32
C VAL A 79 10.23 -3.13 -4.57
N LEU A 80 9.80 -3.72 -3.45
CA LEU A 80 10.64 -4.62 -2.66
C LEU A 80 10.65 -6.02 -3.27
N GLU A 81 9.48 -6.52 -3.67
CA GLU A 81 9.31 -7.84 -4.25
C GLU A 81 8.35 -7.79 -5.43
N LYS A 82 8.64 -8.60 -6.44
CA LYS A 82 7.81 -8.80 -7.63
C LYS A 82 7.62 -10.30 -7.89
N PRO A 83 6.75 -10.99 -7.15
CA PRO A 83 6.46 -12.40 -7.40
C PRO A 83 5.69 -12.65 -8.71
N SER A 84 5.09 -11.61 -9.28
CA SER A 84 4.39 -11.69 -10.55
C SER A 84 5.36 -11.82 -11.73
N ILE A 85 5.08 -12.79 -12.62
CA ILE A 85 5.78 -12.99 -13.89
C ILE A 85 4.78 -12.77 -15.02
N GLU A 86 5.21 -12.17 -16.13
CA GLU A 86 4.37 -11.97 -17.30
C GLU A 86 3.81 -13.30 -17.81
N GLY A 87 2.52 -13.31 -18.13
CA GLY A 87 1.81 -14.52 -18.55
C GLY A 87 1.38 -15.47 -17.42
N LYS A 88 1.82 -15.21 -16.18
CA LYS A 88 1.37 -16.04 -15.03
C LYS A 88 -0.09 -15.77 -14.71
N ARG A 89 -0.86 -16.85 -14.48
CA ARG A 89 -2.20 -16.74 -13.90
C ARG A 89 -2.09 -16.50 -12.40
N PHE A 90 -2.93 -15.63 -11.88
CA PHE A 90 -3.04 -15.34 -10.44
C PHE A 90 -4.50 -15.37 -9.99
N ALA A 91 -4.70 -15.58 -8.70
CA ALA A 91 -6.02 -15.59 -8.07
C ALA A 91 -6.29 -14.25 -7.34
N PRO A 92 -7.57 -13.90 -7.08
CA PRO A 92 -7.91 -12.78 -6.21
C PRO A 92 -7.24 -12.92 -4.84
N GLY A 93 -6.60 -11.84 -4.36
CA GLY A 93 -5.85 -11.84 -3.11
C GLY A 93 -4.38 -12.28 -3.22
N GLU A 94 -3.94 -12.73 -4.38
CA GLU A 94 -2.52 -13.05 -4.60
C GLU A 94 -1.69 -11.78 -4.71
N VAL A 95 -0.55 -11.75 -4.01
CA VAL A 95 0.38 -10.61 -4.03
C VAL A 95 1.13 -10.57 -5.35
N LEU A 96 0.96 -9.50 -6.11
CA LEU A 96 1.66 -9.27 -7.38
C LEU A 96 2.92 -8.43 -7.22
N TYR A 97 2.88 -7.45 -6.33
CA TYR A 97 3.98 -6.55 -5.99
C TYR A 97 3.93 -6.20 -4.51
N GLN A 98 5.08 -6.12 -3.90
CA GLN A 98 5.23 -5.53 -2.57
C GLN A 98 5.96 -4.20 -2.71
N ILE A 99 5.26 -3.12 -2.34
CA ILE A 99 5.75 -1.75 -2.51
C ILE A 99 5.79 -1.09 -1.13
N ALA A 100 6.91 -0.46 -0.79
CA ALA A 100 7.06 0.27 0.46
C ALA A 100 7.61 1.67 0.25
N ASP A 101 7.14 2.61 1.06
CA ASP A 101 7.75 3.92 1.20
C ASP A 101 8.96 3.80 2.15
N LEU A 102 10.15 3.96 1.60
CA LEU A 102 11.40 3.90 2.35
C LEU A 102 11.92 5.28 2.79
N SER A 103 11.13 6.34 2.65
CA SER A 103 11.51 7.70 3.10
C SER A 103 11.70 7.79 4.61
N ARG A 104 11.02 6.92 5.35
CA ARG A 104 11.20 6.69 6.78
C ARG A 104 11.30 5.20 7.04
N VAL A 105 12.29 4.83 7.81
CA VAL A 105 12.52 3.42 8.20
C VAL A 105 12.47 3.28 9.71
N TRP A 106 12.23 2.06 10.16
CA TRP A 106 12.23 1.73 11.57
C TRP A 106 13.44 0.87 11.89
N VAL A 107 14.12 1.19 12.99
CA VAL A 107 15.03 0.27 13.65
C VAL A 107 14.31 -0.33 14.84
N LEU A 108 14.35 -1.65 14.92
CA LEU A 108 13.87 -2.41 16.06
C LEU A 108 15.08 -2.81 16.89
N ALA A 109 15.29 -2.12 18.00
CA ALA A 109 16.41 -2.38 18.89
C ALA A 109 15.97 -3.30 20.04
N ASP A 110 16.72 -4.36 20.27
CA ASP A 110 16.56 -5.22 21.44
C ASP A 110 17.27 -4.59 22.63
N VAL A 111 16.51 -4.17 23.64
CA VAL A 111 17.01 -3.51 24.84
C VAL A 111 16.80 -4.42 26.04
N PHE A 112 17.84 -4.59 26.87
CA PHE A 112 17.72 -5.39 28.08
C PHE A 112 16.75 -4.79 29.09
N GLU A 113 16.02 -5.65 29.80
CA GLU A 113 15.01 -5.28 30.80
C GLU A 113 15.57 -4.29 31.83
N GLN A 114 16.81 -4.49 32.29
CA GLN A 114 17.48 -3.61 33.28
C GLN A 114 17.69 -2.17 32.78
N ASP A 115 17.77 -1.96 31.45
CA ASP A 115 18.07 -0.66 30.85
C ASP A 115 16.80 0.06 30.37
N LEU A 116 15.65 -0.64 30.34
CA LEU A 116 14.40 -0.07 29.86
C LEU A 116 13.94 1.19 30.62
N GLY A 117 14.26 1.25 31.91
CA GLY A 117 13.93 2.43 32.74
C GLY A 117 14.64 3.72 32.34
N LEU A 118 15.69 3.61 31.53
CA LEU A 118 16.47 4.75 31.03
C LEU A 118 15.99 5.25 29.65
N ILE A 119 15.05 4.52 29.03
CA ILE A 119 14.60 4.82 27.67
C ILE A 119 13.19 5.39 27.70
N HIS A 120 13.01 6.49 26.97
CA HIS A 120 11.74 7.19 26.90
C HIS A 120 11.34 7.48 25.44
N PRO A 121 10.03 7.44 25.12
CA PRO A 121 9.57 7.96 23.84
C PRO A 121 10.01 9.43 23.62
N GLY A 122 10.40 9.74 22.37
CA GLY A 122 10.95 11.06 22.03
C GLY A 122 12.46 11.21 22.26
N GLN A 123 13.12 10.24 22.89
CA GLN A 123 14.58 10.26 23.11
C GLN A 123 15.30 10.13 21.79
N LYS A 124 16.29 11.00 21.56
CA LYS A 124 17.17 10.92 20.38
C LYS A 124 18.23 9.85 20.59
N VAL A 125 18.51 9.13 19.51
CA VAL A 125 19.49 8.04 19.50
C VAL A 125 20.42 8.18 18.30
N THR A 126 21.63 7.70 18.48
CA THR A 126 22.64 7.59 17.42
C THR A 126 22.63 6.16 16.88
N ILE A 127 22.68 6.03 15.56
CA ILE A 127 22.59 4.75 14.89
C ILE A 127 23.74 4.61 13.91
N ARG A 128 24.43 3.49 14.01
CA ARG A 128 25.51 3.08 13.10
C ARG A 128 25.08 1.83 12.35
N VAL A 129 25.26 1.85 11.04
CA VAL A 129 24.92 0.73 10.16
C VAL A 129 26.19 0.22 9.53
N ASP A 130 26.43 -1.08 9.61
CA ASP A 130 27.68 -1.69 9.13
C ASP A 130 27.95 -1.46 7.65
N ALA A 131 26.87 -1.33 6.85
CA ALA A 131 26.98 -1.01 5.42
C ALA A 131 27.53 0.41 5.14
N TYR A 132 27.48 1.30 6.13
CA TYR A 132 27.92 2.70 6.02
C TYR A 132 28.69 3.15 7.28
N PRO A 133 29.88 2.59 7.53
CA PRO A 133 30.63 2.78 8.79
C PRO A 133 31.01 4.25 9.05
N GLU A 134 31.20 5.03 7.99
CA GLU A 134 31.55 6.46 8.08
C GLU A 134 30.33 7.38 8.33
N LYS A 135 29.08 6.82 8.23
CA LYS A 135 27.87 7.61 8.40
C LYS A 135 27.22 7.35 9.77
N ILE A 136 26.84 8.44 10.40
CA ILE A 136 26.06 8.42 11.62
C ILE A 136 24.63 8.84 11.27
N PHE A 137 23.69 8.00 11.63
CA PHE A 137 22.26 8.31 11.48
C PHE A 137 21.69 8.68 12.84
N THR A 138 20.72 9.58 12.84
CA THR A 138 20.01 9.99 14.06
C THR A 138 18.56 9.56 13.94
N GLY A 139 18.05 8.96 15.00
CA GLY A 139 16.66 8.56 15.10
C GLY A 139 16.02 9.04 16.40
N GLU A 140 14.75 8.75 16.54
CA GLU A 140 13.95 9.06 17.72
C GLU A 140 13.18 7.82 18.16
N VAL A 141 13.20 7.55 19.47
CA VAL A 141 12.40 6.48 20.08
C VAL A 141 10.92 6.80 19.91
N ALA A 142 10.25 6.00 19.11
CA ALA A 142 8.82 6.19 18.82
C ALA A 142 7.93 5.37 19.74
N PHE A 143 8.36 4.14 20.09
CA PHE A 143 7.53 3.24 20.88
C PHE A 143 8.38 2.16 21.56
N ILE A 144 8.02 1.84 22.79
CA ILE A 144 8.58 0.72 23.56
C ILE A 144 7.51 -0.35 23.63
N TYR A 145 7.79 -1.54 23.10
CA TYR A 145 6.80 -2.63 23.13
C TYR A 145 6.61 -3.13 24.56
N PRO A 146 5.35 -3.31 25.02
CA PRO A 146 5.05 -3.68 26.40
C PRO A 146 5.21 -5.19 26.66
N LYS A 147 6.20 -5.82 26.01
CA LYS A 147 6.47 -7.25 26.13
C LYS A 147 7.96 -7.49 26.18
N VAL A 148 8.42 -8.19 27.20
CA VAL A 148 9.78 -8.70 27.31
C VAL A 148 9.82 -10.13 26.76
N THR A 149 10.81 -10.42 25.92
CA THR A 149 11.10 -11.76 25.42
C THR A 149 11.78 -12.56 26.55
N PRO A 150 11.19 -13.65 27.05
CA PRO A 150 11.73 -14.34 28.23
C PRO A 150 13.11 -14.94 28.02
N GLU A 151 13.41 -15.40 26.80
CA GLU A 151 14.64 -16.10 26.41
C GLU A 151 15.84 -15.17 26.41
N THR A 152 15.66 -13.95 25.94
CA THR A 152 16.74 -12.94 25.81
C THR A 152 16.70 -11.88 26.92
N ARG A 153 15.60 -11.79 27.68
CA ARG A 153 15.32 -10.71 28.63
C ARG A 153 15.41 -9.32 28.00
N THR A 154 14.95 -9.19 26.77
CA THR A 154 14.93 -7.93 26.01
C THR A 154 13.51 -7.51 25.69
N ALA A 155 13.28 -6.21 25.60
CA ALA A 155 12.10 -5.61 24.98
C ALA A 155 12.50 -4.91 23.68
N ILE A 156 11.58 -4.92 22.74
CA ILE A 156 11.79 -4.24 21.45
C ILE A 156 11.48 -2.75 21.63
N VAL A 157 12.41 -1.91 21.21
CA VAL A 157 12.24 -0.45 21.11
C VAL A 157 12.23 -0.07 19.64
N ARG A 158 11.14 0.55 19.20
CA ARG A 158 11.01 1.04 17.82
C ARG A 158 11.51 2.47 17.73
N ILE A 159 12.45 2.67 16.84
CA ILE A 159 13.09 3.94 16.54
C ILE A 159 12.75 4.32 15.11
N ILE A 160 12.36 5.57 14.89
CA ILE A 160 12.06 6.11 13.56
C ILE A 160 13.26 6.91 13.07
N LEU A 161 13.68 6.65 11.82
CA LEU A 161 14.70 7.39 11.11
C LEU A 161 14.17 7.97 9.81
N HIS A 162 14.64 9.16 9.47
CA HIS A 162 14.48 9.69 8.12
C HIS A 162 15.54 9.07 7.19
N ASN A 163 15.11 8.69 5.99
CA ASN A 163 15.95 8.04 4.98
C ASN A 163 15.79 8.74 3.61
N PRO A 164 16.11 10.05 3.52
CA PRO A 164 15.85 10.83 2.30
C PRO A 164 16.63 10.32 1.09
N ASP A 165 17.84 9.81 1.33
CA ASP A 165 18.72 9.30 0.27
C ASP A 165 18.42 7.83 -0.12
N GLY A 166 17.48 7.15 0.55
CA GLY A 166 17.15 5.75 0.31
C GLY A 166 18.30 4.77 0.61
N LEU A 167 19.28 5.17 1.42
CA LEU A 167 20.45 4.37 1.75
C LEU A 167 20.10 3.18 2.64
N LEU A 168 19.24 3.41 3.61
CA LEU A 168 18.80 2.39 4.55
C LEU A 168 17.75 1.50 3.88
N LYS A 169 17.96 0.19 3.97
CA LYS A 169 17.08 -0.82 3.39
C LYS A 169 16.55 -1.72 4.50
N PRO A 170 15.36 -2.34 4.31
CA PRO A 170 14.89 -3.39 5.20
C PRO A 170 15.96 -4.46 5.42
N ASP A 171 15.93 -5.07 6.59
CA ASP A 171 16.82 -6.17 7.00
C ASP A 171 18.32 -5.82 7.12
N MET A 172 18.68 -4.53 7.12
CA MET A 172 20.02 -4.09 7.49
C MET A 172 20.18 -4.16 9.01
N TYR A 173 21.38 -4.61 9.45
CA TYR A 173 21.76 -4.56 10.86
C TYR A 173 22.25 -3.16 11.24
N ALA A 174 21.88 -2.75 12.46
CA ALA A 174 22.25 -1.46 13.00
C ALA A 174 22.60 -1.57 14.50
N ASN A 175 23.59 -0.81 14.93
CA ASN A 175 23.92 -0.61 16.33
C ASN A 175 23.33 0.71 16.78
N VAL A 176 22.61 0.69 17.92
CA VAL A 176 21.92 1.85 18.48
C VAL A 176 22.62 2.27 19.77
N GLU A 177 23.00 3.53 19.85
CA GLU A 177 23.56 4.17 21.05
C GLU A 177 22.52 5.14 21.61
N PHE A 178 22.00 4.84 22.79
CA PHE A 178 21.12 5.74 23.54
C PHE A 178 21.97 6.76 24.28
N ALA A 179 21.64 8.06 24.12
CA ALA A 179 22.36 9.10 24.86
C ALA A 179 22.16 8.88 26.37
N SER A 180 23.26 8.69 27.10
CA SER A 180 23.22 8.73 28.58
C SER A 180 23.01 10.17 29.01
N PHE A 181 22.10 10.41 29.94
CA PHE A 181 21.96 11.68 30.62
C PHE A 181 22.96 11.78 31.76
#